data_53358ecfcec1a76190c5d31e37625cab
#
_entry.id   53358ecfcec1a76190c5d31e37625cab
#
_cell.length_a   1.000
_cell.length_b   1.000
_cell.length_c   1.000
_cell.angle_alpha   90.00
_cell.angle_beta   90.00
_cell.angle_gamma   90.00
#
_symmetry.space_group_name_H-M   'P 1'
#
loop_
_entity.id
_entity.type
_entity.pdbx_description
1 polymer ?
#
loop_
_entity_poly.entity_id
_entity_poly.type
_entity_poly.pdbx_seq_one_letter_code
_entity_poly.pdbx_strand_id
1 'polypeptide(L)'
;MAKHIVDWTTITNFVVDSFVGYGIPREDAEICADVLLESDKRGIESHGCNRFKPIYLDRIEAGIQNPVTNFEIIKETETTAVVDGHDGMGQVIGYKAMQMAIDKAKKYGMGMVVVRNSCHYGIAGYYTSMATAQGCIGLTGTNARPTVAPTFGVEGMFGTNPLTLGVPTDEAFDFNFDGATSTYQNGKLEYYARLDKDAPAGALVTKEGTAYVGKSADALKDMAKGECALCTLGGPGEEGAGYKGYGYAMFVELLSAVLQDGSYGKALTGLKDGKKVPFHLGHFFIAIDTNHFLGEDVCRKKAGDIIREVRGARKAPGAERIYSAGEKDYEIRLSRESGVPINESVQGEMSAVRDKLGLTQYVFPWEK
;
A
#
# COMPACT_ATOMS: atom_id res chain seq x y z
N MET A 1 16.52 -15.97 12.60
CA MET A 1 15.69 -16.70 11.62
C MET A 1 16.41 -16.67 10.28
N ALA A 2 16.67 -17.84 9.70
CA ALA A 2 17.37 -17.92 8.41
C ALA A 2 16.47 -17.37 7.29
N LYS A 3 16.94 -16.36 6.56
CA LYS A 3 16.30 -15.89 5.34
C LYS A 3 16.98 -16.60 4.18
N HIS A 4 16.19 -17.26 3.34
CA HIS A 4 16.65 -17.80 2.07
C HIS A 4 16.35 -16.82 0.95
N ILE A 5 17.28 -16.66 0.02
CA ILE A 5 17.09 -15.82 -1.17
C ILE A 5 16.52 -16.70 -2.29
N VAL A 6 15.40 -16.28 -2.85
CA VAL A 6 14.83 -16.89 -4.06
C VAL A 6 15.06 -15.94 -5.22
N ASP A 7 15.63 -16.42 -6.32
CA ASP A 7 15.88 -15.59 -7.50
C ASP A 7 14.58 -15.03 -8.11
N TRP A 8 14.68 -13.88 -8.78
CA TRP A 8 13.51 -13.16 -9.28
C TRP A 8 12.71 -13.94 -10.32
N THR A 9 13.37 -14.74 -11.15
CA THR A 9 12.68 -15.53 -12.19
C THR A 9 11.83 -16.61 -11.53
N THR A 10 12.41 -17.36 -10.61
CA THR A 10 11.71 -18.45 -9.89
C THR A 10 10.52 -17.89 -9.10
N ILE A 11 10.72 -16.83 -8.32
CA ILE A 11 9.65 -16.29 -7.48
C ILE A 11 8.53 -15.67 -8.32
N THR A 12 8.85 -14.94 -9.38
CA THR A 12 7.86 -14.33 -10.27
C THR A 12 6.99 -15.40 -10.93
N ASN A 13 7.62 -16.41 -11.53
CA ASN A 13 6.89 -17.49 -12.18
C ASN A 13 6.02 -18.27 -11.18
N PHE A 14 6.54 -18.56 -9.99
CA PHE A 14 5.78 -19.22 -8.94
C PHE A 14 4.54 -18.43 -8.51
N VAL A 15 4.70 -17.13 -8.27
CA VAL A 15 3.59 -16.25 -7.85
C VAL A 15 2.54 -16.13 -8.96
N VAL A 16 2.95 -15.96 -10.21
CA VAL A 16 2.04 -15.92 -11.37
C VAL A 16 1.28 -17.23 -11.52
N ASP A 17 1.98 -18.37 -11.54
CA ASP A 17 1.36 -19.68 -11.70
C ASP A 17 0.42 -20.03 -10.53
N SER A 18 0.77 -19.57 -9.33
CA SER A 18 -0.11 -19.72 -8.17
C SER A 18 -1.39 -18.88 -8.32
N PHE A 19 -1.29 -17.63 -8.72
CA PHE A 19 -2.46 -16.78 -8.99
C PHE A 19 -3.35 -17.38 -10.08
N VAL A 20 -2.76 -17.90 -11.16
CA VAL A 20 -3.50 -18.62 -12.21
C VAL A 20 -4.18 -19.88 -11.64
N GLY A 21 -3.50 -20.64 -10.78
CA GLY A 21 -4.06 -21.79 -10.09
C GLY A 21 -5.25 -21.47 -9.18
N TYR A 22 -5.36 -20.22 -8.73
CA TYR A 22 -6.50 -19.69 -7.98
C TYR A 22 -7.59 -19.04 -8.86
N GLY A 23 -7.47 -19.16 -10.18
CA GLY A 23 -8.48 -18.74 -11.16
C GLY A 23 -8.33 -17.30 -11.65
N ILE A 24 -7.21 -16.64 -11.37
CA ILE A 24 -6.91 -15.31 -11.91
C ILE A 24 -6.43 -15.48 -13.37
N PRO A 25 -6.97 -14.74 -14.34
CA PRO A 25 -6.48 -14.75 -15.71
C PRO A 25 -4.98 -14.40 -15.75
N ARG A 26 -4.21 -15.05 -16.66
CA ARG A 26 -2.75 -14.92 -16.69
C ARG A 26 -2.26 -13.47 -16.77
N GLU A 27 -2.84 -12.66 -17.62
CA GLU A 27 -2.46 -11.24 -17.74
C GLU A 27 -2.68 -10.47 -16.42
N ASP A 28 -3.81 -10.72 -15.74
CA ASP A 28 -4.12 -10.14 -14.44
C ASP A 28 -3.19 -10.70 -13.34
N ALA A 29 -2.83 -11.99 -13.42
CA ALA A 29 -1.89 -12.64 -12.49
C ALA A 29 -0.48 -12.06 -12.61
N GLU A 30 -0.03 -11.70 -13.80
CA GLU A 30 1.25 -11.02 -14.05
C GLU A 30 1.27 -9.62 -13.43
N ILE A 31 0.19 -8.84 -13.57
CA ILE A 31 0.03 -7.55 -12.89
C ILE A 31 0.08 -7.73 -11.36
N CYS A 32 -0.68 -8.69 -10.83
CA CYS A 32 -0.70 -8.98 -9.39
C CYS A 32 0.68 -9.36 -8.86
N ALA A 33 1.42 -10.19 -9.59
CA ALA A 33 2.76 -10.60 -9.23
C ALA A 33 3.75 -9.44 -9.27
N ASP A 34 3.69 -8.58 -10.29
CA ASP A 34 4.58 -7.43 -10.40
C ASP A 34 4.36 -6.44 -9.25
N VAL A 35 3.11 -6.07 -8.96
CA VAL A 35 2.78 -5.19 -7.81
C VAL A 35 3.24 -5.80 -6.49
N LEU A 36 3.01 -7.10 -6.28
CA LEU A 36 3.40 -7.80 -5.06
C LEU A 36 4.93 -7.80 -4.89
N LEU A 37 5.65 -8.21 -5.91
CA LEU A 37 7.11 -8.38 -5.87
C LEU A 37 7.85 -7.05 -5.92
N GLU A 38 7.26 -6.00 -6.51
CA GLU A 38 7.82 -4.66 -6.43
C GLU A 38 7.92 -4.16 -4.98
N SER A 39 6.98 -4.56 -4.12
CA SER A 39 7.08 -4.31 -2.67
C SER A 39 8.34 -4.93 -2.06
N ASP A 40 8.62 -6.18 -2.41
CA ASP A 40 9.82 -6.86 -1.93
C ASP A 40 11.09 -6.26 -2.53
N LYS A 41 11.08 -5.86 -3.81
CA LYS A 41 12.22 -5.17 -4.44
C LYS A 41 12.59 -3.89 -3.69
N ARG A 42 11.59 -3.12 -3.23
CA ARG A 42 11.78 -1.86 -2.48
C ARG A 42 12.03 -2.07 -0.98
N GLY A 43 12.06 -3.30 -0.48
CA GLY A 43 12.24 -3.56 0.95
C GLY A 43 10.99 -3.36 1.80
N ILE A 44 9.84 -3.19 1.18
CA ILE A 44 8.54 -3.04 1.86
C ILE A 44 7.93 -4.44 2.08
N GLU A 45 8.65 -5.31 2.77
CA GLU A 45 8.29 -6.72 2.98
C GLU A 45 6.90 -6.90 3.61
N SER A 46 6.37 -5.89 4.30
CA SER A 46 5.03 -5.91 4.88
C SER A 46 3.90 -6.00 3.84
N HIS A 47 4.18 -5.69 2.56
CA HIS A 47 3.23 -5.68 1.46
C HIS A 47 3.63 -6.60 0.29
N GLY A 48 4.77 -7.28 0.39
CA GLY A 48 5.27 -8.26 -0.58
C GLY A 48 4.78 -9.68 -0.29
N CYS A 49 5.66 -10.66 -0.41
CA CYS A 49 5.38 -12.08 -0.23
C CYS A 49 4.70 -12.42 1.11
N ASN A 50 4.89 -11.60 2.14
CA ASN A 50 4.16 -11.72 3.41
C ASN A 50 2.63 -11.55 3.26
N ARG A 51 2.13 -10.96 2.18
CA ARG A 51 0.71 -10.77 1.88
C ARG A 51 0.15 -11.75 0.85
N PHE A 52 1.03 -12.47 0.19
CA PHE A 52 0.68 -13.36 -0.91
C PHE A 52 -0.45 -14.32 -0.53
N LYS A 53 -0.24 -15.16 0.46
CA LYS A 53 -1.26 -16.11 0.92
C LYS A 53 -2.37 -15.43 1.73
N PRO A 54 -2.10 -14.74 2.89
CA PRO A 54 -3.15 -14.35 3.82
C PRO A 54 -4.08 -13.25 3.28
N ILE A 55 -3.62 -12.41 2.36
CA ILE A 55 -4.42 -11.29 1.84
C ILE A 55 -5.04 -11.63 0.48
N TYR A 56 -4.36 -12.36 -0.38
CA TYR A 56 -4.87 -12.60 -1.73
C TYR A 56 -5.47 -14.01 -1.85
N LEU A 57 -4.70 -15.07 -1.62
CA LEU A 57 -5.18 -16.43 -1.85
C LEU A 57 -6.28 -16.83 -0.87
N ASP A 58 -6.09 -16.57 0.44
CA ASP A 58 -7.07 -16.93 1.47
C ASP A 58 -8.40 -16.15 1.32
N ARG A 59 -8.37 -14.93 0.75
CA ARG A 59 -9.60 -14.17 0.48
C ARG A 59 -10.36 -14.69 -0.73
N ILE A 60 -9.66 -15.13 -1.77
CA ILE A 60 -10.28 -15.83 -2.90
C ILE A 60 -10.92 -17.12 -2.41
N GLU A 61 -10.22 -17.94 -1.63
CA GLU A 61 -10.77 -19.17 -1.05
C GLU A 61 -11.99 -18.92 -0.15
N ALA A 62 -11.98 -17.82 0.58
CA ALA A 62 -13.10 -17.42 1.43
C ALA A 62 -14.29 -16.82 0.64
N GLY A 63 -14.17 -16.65 -0.67
CA GLY A 63 -15.21 -16.07 -1.52
C GLY A 63 -15.48 -14.57 -1.25
N ILE A 64 -14.53 -13.86 -0.66
CA ILE A 64 -14.64 -12.42 -0.35
C ILE A 64 -13.79 -11.55 -1.28
N GLN A 65 -13.16 -12.13 -2.27
CA GLN A 65 -12.44 -11.46 -3.34
C GLN A 65 -12.60 -12.26 -4.64
N ASN A 66 -12.98 -11.60 -5.72
CA ASN A 66 -13.17 -12.24 -7.01
C ASN A 66 -11.83 -12.42 -7.73
N PRO A 67 -11.46 -13.62 -8.18
CA PRO A 67 -10.23 -13.83 -8.93
C PRO A 67 -10.27 -13.21 -10.34
N VAL A 68 -11.43 -13.20 -10.99
CA VAL A 68 -11.62 -12.56 -12.29
C VAL A 68 -12.09 -11.13 -12.07
N THR A 69 -11.25 -10.17 -12.46
CA THR A 69 -11.51 -8.74 -12.25
C THR A 69 -12.49 -8.22 -13.30
N ASN A 70 -13.66 -7.76 -12.86
CA ASN A 70 -14.56 -6.95 -13.67
C ASN A 70 -14.27 -5.46 -13.41
N PHE A 71 -13.73 -4.77 -14.40
CA PHE A 71 -13.40 -3.34 -14.34
C PHE A 71 -14.48 -2.56 -15.09
N GLU A 72 -15.57 -2.22 -14.39
CA GLU A 72 -16.73 -1.55 -15.00
C GLU A 72 -16.60 -0.03 -14.91
N ILE A 73 -16.58 0.64 -16.05
CA ILE A 73 -16.62 2.10 -16.12
C ILE A 73 -18.08 2.56 -15.98
N ILE A 74 -18.43 3.11 -14.81
CA ILE A 74 -19.80 3.60 -14.51
C ILE A 74 -20.06 4.94 -15.21
N LYS A 75 -19.06 5.81 -15.20
CA LYS A 75 -19.13 7.14 -15.78
C LYS A 75 -17.74 7.57 -16.23
N GLU A 76 -17.69 8.19 -17.38
CA GLU A 76 -16.44 8.71 -17.93
C GLU A 76 -16.65 10.09 -18.55
N THR A 77 -15.66 10.96 -18.37
CA THR A 77 -15.53 12.25 -19.05
C THR A 77 -14.13 12.35 -19.65
N GLU A 78 -13.81 13.49 -20.23
CA GLU A 78 -12.47 13.72 -20.81
C GLU A 78 -11.35 13.56 -19.77
N THR A 79 -11.56 14.06 -18.55
CA THR A 79 -10.53 14.11 -17.50
C THR A 79 -10.81 13.21 -16.29
N THR A 80 -12.03 12.65 -16.18
CA THR A 80 -12.41 11.85 -15.01
C THR A 80 -13.05 10.53 -15.40
N ALA A 81 -12.99 9.53 -14.48
CA ALA A 81 -13.78 8.33 -14.56
C ALA A 81 -14.17 7.81 -13.17
N VAL A 82 -15.33 7.15 -13.10
CA VAL A 82 -15.81 6.39 -11.95
C VAL A 82 -15.88 4.93 -12.33
N VAL A 83 -15.28 4.07 -11.54
CA VAL A 83 -15.15 2.64 -11.80
C VAL A 83 -15.74 1.83 -10.65
N ASP A 84 -16.44 0.75 -10.96
CA ASP A 84 -16.78 -0.32 -10.02
C ASP A 84 -15.84 -1.51 -10.24
N GLY A 85 -15.15 -1.95 -9.20
CA GLY A 85 -14.20 -3.04 -9.25
C GLY A 85 -14.79 -4.41 -8.94
N HIS A 86 -16.07 -4.47 -8.53
CA HIS A 86 -16.80 -5.72 -8.24
C HIS A 86 -16.03 -6.70 -7.34
N ASP A 87 -15.30 -6.18 -6.35
CA ASP A 87 -14.44 -6.94 -5.41
C ASP A 87 -13.38 -7.81 -6.10
N GLY A 88 -12.91 -7.40 -7.27
CA GLY A 88 -11.85 -8.04 -8.03
C GLY A 88 -10.47 -7.83 -7.41
N MET A 89 -9.41 -8.19 -8.15
CA MET A 89 -8.03 -8.03 -7.71
C MET A 89 -7.65 -6.55 -7.65
N GLY A 90 -7.40 -6.04 -6.44
CA GLY A 90 -7.11 -4.62 -6.22
C GLY A 90 -5.88 -4.13 -7.01
N GLN A 91 -4.87 -4.99 -7.21
CA GLN A 91 -3.69 -4.67 -8.01
C GLN A 91 -4.06 -4.41 -9.48
N VAL A 92 -4.91 -5.25 -10.06
CA VAL A 92 -5.38 -5.11 -11.46
C VAL A 92 -6.23 -3.85 -11.61
N ILE A 93 -7.15 -3.64 -10.66
CA ILE A 93 -8.01 -2.46 -10.63
C ILE A 93 -7.17 -1.19 -10.53
N GLY A 94 -6.21 -1.15 -9.60
CA GLY A 94 -5.33 -0.01 -9.40
C GLY A 94 -4.45 0.28 -10.61
N TYR A 95 -3.88 -0.76 -11.22
CA TYR A 95 -3.07 -0.65 -12.43
C TYR A 95 -3.88 -0.02 -13.59
N LYS A 96 -5.05 -0.58 -13.88
CA LYS A 96 -5.93 -0.08 -14.96
C LYS A 96 -6.42 1.36 -14.68
N ALA A 97 -6.78 1.66 -13.43
CA ALA A 97 -7.26 2.98 -13.04
C ALA A 97 -6.16 4.05 -13.11
N MET A 98 -4.94 3.75 -12.65
CA MET A 98 -3.82 4.70 -12.76
C MET A 98 -3.42 4.89 -14.23
N GLN A 99 -3.36 3.83 -15.05
CA GLN A 99 -3.07 3.98 -16.47
C GLN A 99 -4.13 4.84 -17.17
N MET A 100 -5.41 4.63 -16.87
CA MET A 100 -6.50 5.48 -17.40
C MET A 100 -6.33 6.94 -16.97
N ALA A 101 -5.93 7.21 -15.72
CA ALA A 101 -5.67 8.58 -15.27
C ALA A 101 -4.49 9.22 -16.02
N ILE A 102 -3.42 8.44 -16.25
CA ILE A 102 -2.25 8.89 -17.05
C ILE A 102 -2.64 9.19 -18.49
N ASP A 103 -3.41 8.30 -19.14
CA ASP A 103 -3.84 8.48 -20.53
C ASP A 103 -4.69 9.76 -20.69
N LYS A 104 -5.57 10.02 -19.73
CA LYS A 104 -6.34 11.29 -19.68
C LYS A 104 -5.41 12.49 -19.45
N ALA A 105 -4.45 12.39 -18.54
CA ALA A 105 -3.49 13.46 -18.26
C ALA A 105 -2.65 13.78 -19.49
N LYS A 106 -2.17 12.77 -20.21
CA LYS A 106 -1.40 12.95 -21.46
C LYS A 106 -2.19 13.71 -22.53
N LYS A 107 -3.51 13.54 -22.56
CA LYS A 107 -4.36 14.19 -23.56
C LYS A 107 -4.85 15.56 -23.12
N TYR A 108 -5.17 15.76 -21.84
CA TYR A 108 -5.88 16.93 -21.34
C TYR A 108 -5.14 17.70 -20.24
N GLY A 109 -3.93 17.28 -19.85
CA GLY A 109 -3.10 17.87 -18.80
C GLY A 109 -3.31 17.26 -17.42
N MET A 110 -4.50 16.78 -17.11
CA MET A 110 -4.83 16.11 -15.84
C MET A 110 -5.84 14.99 -16.06
N GLY A 111 -5.72 13.93 -15.26
CA GLY A 111 -6.69 12.84 -15.23
C GLY A 111 -6.95 12.37 -13.82
N MET A 112 -8.20 12.05 -13.49
CA MET A 112 -8.58 11.45 -12.21
C MET A 112 -9.53 10.28 -12.43
N VAL A 113 -9.22 9.15 -11.78
CA VAL A 113 -10.06 7.96 -11.75
C VAL A 113 -10.33 7.60 -10.30
N VAL A 114 -11.60 7.41 -9.96
CA VAL A 114 -12.04 6.96 -8.64
C VAL A 114 -12.70 5.59 -8.75
N VAL A 115 -12.45 4.75 -7.76
CA VAL A 115 -12.87 3.34 -7.75
C VAL A 115 -13.63 3.04 -6.48
N ARG A 116 -14.73 2.27 -6.60
CA ARG A 116 -15.43 1.63 -5.50
C ARG A 116 -15.40 0.11 -5.62
N ASN A 117 -15.78 -0.59 -4.55
CA ASN A 117 -15.86 -2.05 -4.51
C ASN A 117 -14.59 -2.72 -5.01
N SER A 118 -13.45 -2.31 -4.45
CA SER A 118 -12.15 -2.90 -4.71
C SER A 118 -11.63 -3.67 -3.50
N CYS A 119 -10.45 -4.23 -3.62
CA CYS A 119 -9.74 -4.97 -2.59
C CYS A 119 -8.35 -4.36 -2.34
N HIS A 120 -7.55 -5.00 -1.48
CA HIS A 120 -6.19 -4.57 -1.21
C HIS A 120 -5.37 -4.52 -2.51
N TYR A 121 -4.68 -3.39 -2.75
CA TYR A 121 -4.01 -3.12 -4.03
C TYR A 121 -2.47 -3.11 -3.97
N GLY A 122 -1.88 -3.62 -2.88
CA GLY A 122 -0.42 -3.64 -2.70
C GLY A 122 0.12 -2.33 -2.13
N ILE A 123 1.35 -1.95 -2.51
CA ILE A 123 1.95 -0.66 -2.15
C ILE A 123 1.40 0.45 -3.06
N ALA A 124 1.01 1.56 -2.46
CA ALA A 124 0.46 2.68 -3.21
C ALA A 124 1.53 3.38 -4.10
N GLY A 125 2.79 3.35 -3.66
CA GLY A 125 3.93 3.87 -4.41
C GLY A 125 4.20 3.19 -5.75
N TYR A 126 3.64 2.00 -6.00
CA TYR A 126 3.69 1.37 -7.31
C TYR A 126 2.97 2.23 -8.37
N TYR A 127 1.78 2.69 -8.04
CA TYR A 127 0.94 3.44 -9.00
C TYR A 127 1.48 4.85 -9.27
N THR A 128 2.01 5.52 -8.25
CA THR A 128 2.67 6.82 -8.47
C THR A 128 3.95 6.67 -9.30
N SER A 129 4.66 5.55 -9.18
CA SER A 129 5.81 5.24 -10.05
C SER A 129 5.40 5.00 -11.51
N MET A 130 4.20 4.44 -11.78
CA MET A 130 3.67 4.35 -13.16
C MET A 130 3.49 5.74 -13.77
N ALA A 131 3.04 6.72 -12.98
CA ALA A 131 2.84 8.08 -13.44
C ALA A 131 4.19 8.79 -13.67
N THR A 132 5.15 8.69 -12.73
CA THR A 132 6.45 9.36 -12.85
C THR A 132 7.29 8.80 -13.99
N ALA A 133 7.21 7.50 -14.24
CA ALA A 133 7.85 6.85 -15.40
C ALA A 133 7.34 7.38 -16.75
N GLN A 134 6.15 7.97 -16.77
CA GLN A 134 5.54 8.58 -17.96
C GLN A 134 5.55 10.11 -17.91
N GLY A 135 6.41 10.72 -17.08
CA GLY A 135 6.56 12.17 -16.98
C GLY A 135 5.38 12.88 -16.31
N CYS A 136 4.55 12.16 -15.56
CA CYS A 136 3.44 12.73 -14.82
C CYS A 136 3.74 12.80 -13.32
N ILE A 137 3.21 13.82 -12.64
CA ILE A 137 3.06 13.78 -11.19
C ILE A 137 1.90 12.83 -10.88
N GLY A 138 2.11 11.88 -9.96
CA GLY A 138 1.11 10.91 -9.55
C GLY A 138 0.65 11.10 -8.11
N LEU A 139 -0.66 10.95 -7.86
CA LEU A 139 -1.24 10.89 -6.52
C LEU A 139 -2.19 9.70 -6.45
N THR A 140 -2.16 8.99 -5.34
CA THR A 140 -3.14 7.92 -5.05
C THR A 140 -3.36 7.78 -3.55
N GLY A 141 -4.49 7.22 -3.20
CA GLY A 141 -4.81 6.82 -1.84
C GLY A 141 -5.94 5.79 -1.83
N THR A 142 -6.10 5.17 -0.70
CA THR A 142 -7.14 4.16 -0.45
C THR A 142 -7.62 4.24 0.98
N ASN A 143 -8.91 4.02 1.21
CA ASN A 143 -9.38 3.69 2.55
C ASN A 143 -9.04 2.22 2.88
N ALA A 144 -9.17 1.84 4.14
CA ALA A 144 -8.84 0.50 4.60
C ALA A 144 -9.67 0.12 5.83
N ARG A 145 -9.52 -1.12 6.30
CA ARG A 145 -10.20 -1.61 7.50
C ARG A 145 -10.00 -0.65 8.69
N PRO A 146 -11.09 -0.24 9.38
CA PRO A 146 -11.03 0.77 10.43
C PRO A 146 -10.27 0.25 11.66
N THR A 147 -9.13 0.88 11.95
CA THR A 147 -8.26 0.59 13.10
C THR A 147 -7.65 1.85 13.70
N VAL A 148 -7.88 3.01 13.06
CA VAL A 148 -7.30 4.30 13.43
C VAL A 148 -8.38 5.21 13.96
N ALA A 149 -8.18 5.77 15.16
CA ALA A 149 -9.11 6.71 15.77
C ALA A 149 -8.91 8.13 15.21
N PRO A 150 -10.00 8.91 15.07
CA PRO A 150 -9.89 10.34 14.82
C PRO A 150 -9.28 11.06 16.03
N THR A 151 -8.73 12.24 15.85
CA THR A 151 -8.29 13.08 16.98
C THR A 151 -9.44 13.31 17.96
N PHE A 152 -9.19 13.13 19.25
CA PHE A 152 -10.18 13.11 20.36
C PHE A 152 -11.14 11.92 20.34
N GLY A 153 -11.06 11.02 19.35
CA GLY A 153 -11.78 9.76 19.36
C GLY A 153 -10.96 8.63 19.96
N VAL A 154 -11.63 7.55 20.32
CA VAL A 154 -11.00 6.35 20.90
C VAL A 154 -11.34 5.08 20.10
N GLU A 155 -12.16 5.22 19.08
CA GLU A 155 -12.67 4.13 18.26
C GLU A 155 -12.08 4.17 16.85
N GLY A 156 -11.67 3.03 16.31
CA GLY A 156 -11.19 2.92 14.95
C GLY A 156 -12.29 3.27 13.93
N MET A 157 -12.14 4.39 13.25
CA MET A 157 -13.07 4.88 12.21
C MET A 157 -12.43 4.90 10.82
N PHE A 158 -11.10 5.01 10.76
CA PHE A 158 -10.33 5.00 9.53
C PHE A 158 -9.42 3.77 9.48
N GLY A 159 -9.04 3.39 8.26
CA GLY A 159 -7.89 2.53 8.06
C GLY A 159 -6.59 3.31 8.22
N THR A 160 -5.47 2.72 7.82
CA THR A 160 -4.18 3.42 7.73
C THR A 160 -4.15 4.48 6.63
N ASN A 161 -5.12 4.47 5.75
CA ASN A 161 -5.46 5.46 4.73
C ASN A 161 -4.22 6.11 4.10
N PRO A 162 -3.38 5.34 3.36
CA PRO A 162 -2.18 5.89 2.77
C PRO A 162 -2.50 7.00 1.78
N LEU A 163 -1.68 8.07 1.83
CA LEU A 163 -1.62 9.11 0.83
C LEU A 163 -0.24 9.06 0.19
N THR A 164 -0.20 8.86 -1.11
CA THR A 164 1.03 8.62 -1.86
C THR A 164 1.20 9.64 -2.97
N LEU A 165 2.41 10.16 -3.09
CA LEU A 165 2.79 11.26 -3.98
C LEU A 165 4.04 10.86 -4.76
N GLY A 166 4.02 10.99 -6.08
CA GLY A 166 5.16 10.77 -6.95
C GLY A 166 5.43 11.99 -7.83
N VAL A 167 6.69 12.41 -7.91
CA VAL A 167 7.14 13.51 -8.79
C VAL A 167 8.35 13.05 -9.60
N PRO A 168 8.34 13.16 -10.94
CA PRO A 168 9.49 12.80 -11.75
C PRO A 168 10.68 13.74 -11.48
N THR A 169 11.90 13.18 -11.43
CA THR A 169 13.13 13.92 -11.13
C THR A 169 14.23 13.63 -12.15
N ASP A 170 15.32 14.40 -12.14
CA ASP A 170 16.57 14.11 -12.85
C ASP A 170 17.61 13.35 -12.00
N GLU A 171 17.20 12.88 -10.81
CA GLU A 171 18.01 11.99 -9.98
C GLU A 171 17.90 10.53 -10.49
N ALA A 172 18.69 9.63 -9.94
CA ALA A 172 18.61 8.20 -10.25
C ALA A 172 17.28 7.53 -9.79
N PHE A 173 16.48 8.24 -9.02
CA PHE A 173 15.17 7.83 -8.51
C PHE A 173 14.20 9.01 -8.58
N ASP A 174 12.92 8.73 -8.77
CA ASP A 174 11.89 9.75 -8.65
C ASP A 174 11.52 9.98 -7.18
N PHE A 175 11.08 11.20 -6.85
CA PHE A 175 10.46 11.43 -5.54
C PHE A 175 9.22 10.55 -5.44
N ASN A 176 9.18 9.66 -4.45
CA ASN A 176 8.04 8.77 -4.23
C ASN A 176 7.79 8.65 -2.71
N PHE A 177 6.81 9.40 -2.22
CA PHE A 177 6.37 9.32 -0.84
C PHE A 177 5.17 8.38 -0.75
N ASP A 178 5.38 7.19 -0.20
CA ASP A 178 4.33 6.22 0.11
C ASP A 178 4.16 6.12 1.62
N GLY A 179 3.12 6.73 2.15
CA GLY A 179 2.96 6.87 3.59
C GLY A 179 1.54 6.67 4.07
N ALA A 180 1.38 5.83 5.12
CA ALA A 180 0.16 5.80 5.90
C ALA A 180 -0.08 7.16 6.57
N THR A 181 -1.34 7.56 6.73
CA THR A 181 -1.74 8.72 7.54
C THR A 181 -1.87 8.40 9.03
N SER A 182 -1.71 7.13 9.41
CA SER A 182 -1.57 6.68 10.79
C SER A 182 -0.11 6.74 11.25
N THR A 183 0.10 6.90 12.55
CA THR A 183 1.45 6.90 13.15
C THR A 183 2.18 5.58 12.90
N TYR A 184 1.47 4.47 13.02
CA TYR A 184 1.97 3.11 12.80
C TYR A 184 0.95 2.26 12.05
N GLN A 185 1.43 1.13 11.53
CA GLN A 185 0.60 0.08 10.94
C GLN A 185 0.61 -1.16 11.84
N ASN A 186 -0.42 -1.99 11.76
CA ASN A 186 -0.49 -3.25 12.51
C ASN A 186 0.77 -4.12 12.34
N GLY A 187 1.29 -4.20 11.13
CA GLY A 187 2.52 -4.95 10.85
C GLY A 187 3.75 -4.48 11.63
N LYS A 188 3.82 -3.19 11.98
CA LYS A 188 4.90 -2.66 12.82
C LYS A 188 4.73 -3.08 14.29
N LEU A 189 3.49 -3.09 14.79
CA LEU A 189 3.18 -3.61 16.13
C LEU A 189 3.42 -5.11 16.22
N GLU A 190 3.04 -5.88 15.21
CA GLU A 190 3.34 -7.31 15.09
C GLU A 190 4.86 -7.58 15.13
N TYR A 191 5.63 -6.78 14.41
CA TYR A 191 7.09 -6.88 14.44
C TYR A 191 7.65 -6.58 15.84
N TYR A 192 7.15 -5.53 16.50
CA TYR A 192 7.59 -5.20 17.86
C TYR A 192 7.14 -6.27 18.89
N ALA A 193 5.95 -6.84 18.72
CA ALA A 193 5.48 -7.95 19.55
C ALA A 193 6.41 -9.18 19.47
N ARG A 194 6.91 -9.53 18.27
CA ARG A 194 7.89 -10.62 18.09
C ARG A 194 9.23 -10.34 18.76
N LEU A 195 9.57 -9.07 18.97
CA LEU A 195 10.79 -8.63 19.65
C LEU A 195 10.57 -8.35 21.15
N ASP A 196 9.41 -8.66 21.69
CA ASP A 196 8.97 -8.34 23.07
C ASP A 196 9.16 -6.84 23.43
N LYS A 197 8.92 -5.95 22.46
CA LYS A 197 9.03 -4.51 22.64
C LYS A 197 7.70 -3.89 23.04
N ASP A 198 7.79 -2.78 23.75
CA ASP A 198 6.64 -1.94 24.06
C ASP A 198 6.09 -1.28 22.79
N ALA A 199 4.80 -0.97 22.81
CA ALA A 199 4.19 -0.15 21.77
C ALA A 199 4.84 1.24 21.79
N PRO A 200 5.15 1.82 20.59
CA PRO A 200 5.77 3.14 20.53
C PRO A 200 4.89 4.20 21.16
N ALA A 201 5.51 5.14 21.86
CA ALA A 201 4.79 6.25 22.48
C ALA A 201 3.99 7.05 21.45
N GLY A 202 2.73 7.35 21.75
CA GLY A 202 1.84 8.06 20.83
C GLY A 202 1.31 7.25 19.65
N ALA A 203 1.61 5.94 19.57
CA ALA A 203 1.12 5.06 18.52
C ALA A 203 -0.37 4.75 18.63
N LEU A 204 -0.85 4.60 19.86
CA LEU A 204 -2.24 4.18 20.16
C LEU A 204 -2.86 5.05 21.25
N VAL A 205 -4.18 5.09 21.21
CA VAL A 205 -5.04 5.69 22.26
C VAL A 205 -5.90 4.59 22.87
N THR A 206 -6.04 4.61 24.21
CA THR A 206 -6.91 3.71 24.95
C THR A 206 -8.37 4.18 24.87
N LYS A 207 -9.33 3.35 25.25
CA LYS A 207 -10.75 3.72 25.31
C LYS A 207 -11.06 4.84 26.32
N GLU A 208 -10.15 5.08 27.28
CA GLU A 208 -10.23 6.20 28.22
C GLU A 208 -9.69 7.52 27.64
N GLY A 209 -9.18 7.52 26.39
CA GLY A 209 -8.65 8.70 25.73
C GLY A 209 -7.19 9.04 26.09
N THR A 210 -6.48 8.14 26.76
CA THR A 210 -5.07 8.32 27.12
C THR A 210 -4.15 7.60 26.14
N ALA A 211 -2.88 8.04 26.07
CA ALA A 211 -1.87 7.32 25.28
C ALA A 211 -1.66 5.91 25.85
N TYR A 212 -1.65 4.92 24.97
CA TYR A 212 -1.40 3.53 25.35
C TYR A 212 0.05 3.35 25.83
N VAL A 213 0.22 2.63 26.94
CA VAL A 213 1.52 2.24 27.49
C VAL A 213 1.48 0.73 27.79
N GLY A 214 2.39 -0.02 27.17
CA GLY A 214 2.45 -1.47 27.36
C GLY A 214 3.10 -2.20 26.20
N LYS A 215 3.12 -3.53 26.28
CA LYS A 215 3.71 -4.39 25.24
C LYS A 215 2.91 -4.33 23.94
N SER A 216 3.61 -4.37 22.82
CA SER A 216 2.98 -4.43 21.50
C SER A 216 2.11 -5.66 21.30
N ALA A 217 2.48 -6.80 21.94
CA ALA A 217 1.69 -8.02 21.90
C ALA A 217 0.33 -7.85 22.61
N ASP A 218 0.26 -7.10 23.70
CA ASP A 218 -0.98 -6.82 24.42
C ASP A 218 -1.79 -5.75 23.68
N ALA A 219 -1.12 -4.72 23.14
CA ALA A 219 -1.76 -3.73 22.28
C ALA A 219 -2.55 -4.36 21.11
N LEU A 220 -1.98 -5.37 20.44
CA LEU A 220 -2.68 -6.10 19.37
C LEU A 220 -3.93 -6.83 19.84
N LYS A 221 -3.88 -7.45 21.05
CA LYS A 221 -5.04 -8.11 21.65
C LYS A 221 -6.12 -7.10 22.02
N ASP A 222 -5.70 -5.98 22.59
CA ASP A 222 -6.60 -4.91 23.05
C ASP A 222 -7.26 -4.20 21.85
N MET A 223 -6.51 -3.96 20.75
CA MET A 223 -7.09 -3.48 19.49
C MET A 223 -8.17 -4.44 18.95
N ALA A 224 -7.92 -5.75 19.01
CA ALA A 224 -8.89 -6.74 18.54
C ALA A 224 -10.19 -6.74 19.37
N LYS A 225 -10.12 -6.32 20.64
CA LYS A 225 -11.29 -6.17 21.55
C LYS A 225 -11.92 -4.77 21.49
N GLY A 226 -11.30 -3.81 20.79
CA GLY A 226 -11.76 -2.41 20.77
C GLY A 226 -11.37 -1.61 22.02
N GLU A 227 -10.42 -2.08 22.82
CA GLU A 227 -9.94 -1.40 24.04
C GLU A 227 -8.91 -0.30 23.74
N CYS A 228 -8.32 -0.31 22.55
CA CYS A 228 -7.46 0.76 22.02
C CYS A 228 -7.53 0.82 20.49
N ALA A 229 -7.07 1.94 19.92
CA ALA A 229 -6.98 2.16 18.49
C ALA A 229 -5.67 2.85 18.12
N LEU A 230 -5.21 2.69 16.88
CA LEU A 230 -4.08 3.45 16.35
C LEU A 230 -4.40 4.95 16.30
N CYS A 231 -3.37 5.77 16.42
CA CYS A 231 -3.46 7.21 16.23
C CYS A 231 -3.11 7.60 14.79
N THR A 232 -3.61 8.75 14.35
CA THR A 232 -3.14 9.43 13.14
C THR A 232 -1.74 10.04 13.36
N LEU A 233 -1.04 10.42 12.28
CA LEU A 233 0.25 11.12 12.36
C LEU A 233 0.15 12.31 13.32
N GLY A 234 1.12 12.41 14.23
CA GLY A 234 1.14 13.37 15.31
C GLY A 234 0.59 12.85 16.64
N GLY A 235 0.03 11.62 16.67
CA GLY A 235 -0.42 10.97 17.90
C GLY A 235 -1.78 11.45 18.42
N PRO A 236 -2.14 11.11 19.66
CA PRO A 236 -3.39 11.52 20.27
C PRO A 236 -3.38 13.01 20.61
N GLY A 237 -4.53 13.67 20.40
CA GLY A 237 -4.72 15.08 20.79
C GLY A 237 -4.04 16.10 19.87
N GLU A 238 -3.85 17.29 20.40
CA GLU A 238 -3.35 18.46 19.66
C GLU A 238 -1.86 18.75 19.89
N GLU A 239 -1.30 18.38 21.03
CA GLU A 239 0.08 18.69 21.40
C GLU A 239 1.12 18.18 20.40
N GLY A 240 0.94 16.92 19.90
CA GLY A 240 1.73 16.32 18.84
C GLY A 240 1.25 16.69 17.43
N ALA A 241 0.28 17.60 17.32
CA ALA A 241 -0.39 17.95 16.07
C ALA A 241 -1.13 16.77 15.38
N GLY A 242 -1.71 15.86 16.15
CA GLY A 242 -2.49 14.72 15.67
C GLY A 242 -3.64 15.12 14.75
N TYR A 243 -4.22 16.32 14.94
CA TYR A 243 -5.27 16.85 14.06
C TYR A 243 -4.82 17.01 12.59
N LYS A 244 -3.52 17.21 12.33
CA LYS A 244 -2.98 17.28 10.95
C LYS A 244 -3.04 15.91 10.28
N GLY A 245 -2.56 14.88 10.97
CA GLY A 245 -2.67 13.49 10.49
C GLY A 245 -4.11 13.06 10.33
N TYR A 246 -5.00 13.44 11.28
CA TYR A 246 -6.44 13.22 11.18
C TYR A 246 -7.05 13.89 9.93
N GLY A 247 -6.67 15.13 9.66
CA GLY A 247 -7.11 15.84 8.45
C GLY A 247 -6.70 15.10 7.17
N TYR A 248 -5.47 14.59 7.09
CA TYR A 248 -5.03 13.77 5.96
C TYR A 248 -5.78 12.44 5.87
N ALA A 249 -5.98 11.73 7.00
CA ALA A 249 -6.73 10.48 7.02
C ALA A 249 -8.18 10.66 6.54
N MET A 250 -8.84 11.73 7.00
CA MET A 250 -10.18 12.11 6.57
C MET A 250 -10.23 12.47 5.10
N PHE A 251 -9.25 13.21 4.59
CA PHE A 251 -9.15 13.55 3.16
C PHE A 251 -9.06 12.30 2.29
N VAL A 252 -8.22 11.33 2.66
CA VAL A 252 -8.10 10.05 1.95
C VAL A 252 -9.41 9.26 2.03
N GLU A 253 -10.06 9.21 3.20
CA GLU A 253 -11.37 8.54 3.35
C GLU A 253 -12.42 9.17 2.42
N LEU A 254 -12.51 10.50 2.42
CA LEU A 254 -13.47 11.23 1.57
C LEU A 254 -13.22 10.97 0.08
N LEU A 255 -11.99 11.10 -0.41
CA LEU A 255 -11.70 10.84 -1.83
C LEU A 255 -11.87 9.36 -2.22
N SER A 256 -11.72 8.45 -1.26
CA SER A 256 -11.96 7.02 -1.48
C SER A 256 -13.44 6.62 -1.43
N ALA A 257 -14.35 7.56 -1.14
CA ALA A 257 -15.77 7.24 -0.97
C ALA A 257 -16.75 8.18 -1.70
N VAL A 258 -16.54 9.50 -1.61
CA VAL A 258 -17.63 10.46 -1.96
C VAL A 258 -17.91 10.59 -3.46
N LEU A 259 -16.88 10.50 -4.32
CA LEU A 259 -17.04 10.71 -5.75
C LEU A 259 -17.59 9.48 -6.48
N GLN A 260 -17.40 8.29 -5.93
CA GLN A 260 -17.81 7.00 -6.48
C GLN A 260 -18.94 6.33 -5.71
N ASP A 261 -19.53 7.01 -4.69
CA ASP A 261 -20.54 6.44 -3.80
C ASP A 261 -20.08 5.11 -3.20
N GLY A 262 -18.85 5.12 -2.65
CA GLY A 262 -18.17 3.95 -2.11
C GLY A 262 -18.39 3.75 -0.62
N SER A 263 -18.03 2.57 -0.12
CA SER A 263 -18.06 2.25 1.32
C SER A 263 -17.01 3.02 2.10
N TYR A 264 -17.29 3.28 3.39
CA TYR A 264 -16.42 4.04 4.28
C TYR A 264 -16.53 3.57 5.73
N GLY A 265 -15.55 3.94 6.55
CA GLY A 265 -15.55 3.73 7.99
C GLY A 265 -15.82 2.27 8.38
N LYS A 266 -16.80 2.04 9.24
CA LYS A 266 -17.14 0.70 9.76
C LYS A 266 -17.70 -0.27 8.71
N ALA A 267 -18.17 0.20 7.56
CA ALA A 267 -18.57 -0.68 6.46
C ALA A 267 -17.39 -1.47 5.89
N LEU A 268 -16.14 -1.02 6.13
CA LEU A 268 -14.92 -1.63 5.62
C LEU A 268 -14.32 -2.69 6.56
N THR A 269 -15.07 -3.17 7.56
CA THR A 269 -14.57 -4.17 8.53
C THR A 269 -14.28 -5.54 7.89
N GLY A 270 -14.90 -5.85 6.75
CA GLY A 270 -14.90 -7.20 6.14
C GLY A 270 -15.72 -8.22 6.96
N LEU A 271 -16.60 -7.72 7.86
CA LEU A 271 -17.46 -8.53 8.71
C LEU A 271 -18.89 -7.95 8.71
N LYS A 272 -19.86 -8.84 8.51
CA LYS A 272 -21.30 -8.53 8.66
C LYS A 272 -21.96 -9.69 9.38
N ASP A 273 -22.62 -9.41 10.49
CA ASP A 273 -23.29 -10.43 11.34
C ASP A 273 -22.38 -11.63 11.68
N GLY A 274 -21.10 -11.36 12.00
CA GLY A 274 -20.09 -12.35 12.34
C GLY A 274 -19.54 -13.15 11.15
N LYS A 275 -20.00 -12.90 9.94
CA LYS A 275 -19.52 -13.55 8.71
C LYS A 275 -18.55 -12.66 7.96
N LYS A 276 -17.55 -13.28 7.31
CA LYS A 276 -16.64 -12.59 6.39
C LYS A 276 -17.43 -12.13 5.17
N VAL A 277 -17.23 -10.88 4.77
CA VAL A 277 -17.78 -10.26 3.57
C VAL A 277 -16.68 -9.50 2.83
N PRO A 278 -16.86 -9.16 1.54
CA PRO A 278 -15.94 -8.28 0.83
C PRO A 278 -15.71 -6.97 1.58
N PHE A 279 -14.53 -6.38 1.36
CA PHE A 279 -14.14 -5.13 2.04
C PHE A 279 -14.69 -3.89 1.36
N HIS A 280 -15.00 -3.96 0.07
CA HIS A 280 -15.52 -2.86 -0.74
C HIS A 280 -14.65 -1.59 -0.65
N LEU A 281 -13.32 -1.75 -0.72
CA LEU A 281 -12.40 -0.62 -0.60
C LEU A 281 -12.58 0.37 -1.75
N GLY A 282 -12.37 1.65 -1.44
CA GLY A 282 -12.33 2.72 -2.43
C GLY A 282 -10.90 3.21 -2.66
N HIS A 283 -10.64 3.66 -3.89
CA HIS A 283 -9.36 4.22 -4.29
C HIS A 283 -9.56 5.48 -5.13
N PHE A 284 -8.56 6.33 -5.16
CA PHE A 284 -8.46 7.40 -6.14
C PHE A 284 -7.07 7.43 -6.78
N PHE A 285 -7.02 7.81 -8.03
CA PHE A 285 -5.80 7.93 -8.83
C PHE A 285 -5.83 9.25 -9.59
N ILE A 286 -4.78 10.05 -9.47
CA ILE A 286 -4.65 11.34 -10.15
C ILE A 286 -3.30 11.36 -10.86
N ALA A 287 -3.30 11.76 -12.11
CA ALA A 287 -2.10 12.03 -12.88
C ALA A 287 -2.14 13.47 -13.41
N ILE A 288 -0.98 14.14 -13.41
CA ILE A 288 -0.80 15.50 -13.93
C ILE A 288 0.38 15.45 -14.91
N ASP A 289 0.13 15.67 -16.18
CA ASP A 289 1.20 15.65 -17.20
C ASP A 289 2.00 16.94 -17.14
N THR A 290 3.29 16.82 -16.85
CA THR A 290 4.20 17.97 -16.71
C THR A 290 4.41 18.72 -18.04
N ASN A 291 4.18 18.05 -19.18
CA ASN A 291 4.30 18.69 -20.50
C ASN A 291 3.19 19.71 -20.80
N HIS A 292 2.05 19.63 -20.08
CA HIS A 292 0.99 20.64 -20.17
C HIS A 292 1.28 21.90 -19.33
N PHE A 293 2.46 21.96 -18.68
CA PHE A 293 2.97 23.13 -17.97
C PHE A 293 4.25 23.64 -18.64
N LEU A 294 5.36 23.75 -17.93
CA LEU A 294 6.65 24.22 -18.50
C LEU A 294 7.49 23.09 -19.15
N GLY A 295 6.96 21.89 -19.19
CA GLY A 295 7.61 20.73 -19.78
C GLY A 295 8.28 19.77 -18.79
N GLU A 296 8.42 18.53 -19.18
CA GLU A 296 8.96 17.45 -18.36
C GLU A 296 10.40 17.73 -17.90
N ASP A 297 11.27 18.19 -18.81
CA ASP A 297 12.68 18.48 -18.49
C ASP A 297 12.81 19.56 -17.39
N VAL A 298 12.00 20.61 -17.49
CA VAL A 298 11.98 21.69 -16.50
C VAL A 298 11.50 21.17 -15.14
N CYS A 299 10.45 20.33 -15.15
CA CYS A 299 9.91 19.71 -13.94
C CYS A 299 10.95 18.80 -13.28
N ARG A 300 11.52 17.85 -14.04
CA ARG A 300 12.53 16.90 -13.55
C ARG A 300 13.73 17.61 -12.94
N LYS A 301 14.28 18.57 -13.69
CA LYS A 301 15.43 19.35 -13.21
C LYS A 301 15.11 20.12 -11.93
N LYS A 302 13.97 20.80 -11.87
CA LYS A 302 13.60 21.59 -10.71
C LYS A 302 13.35 20.71 -9.48
N ALA A 303 12.70 19.55 -9.65
CA ALA A 303 12.49 18.58 -8.60
C ALA A 303 13.82 18.04 -8.05
N GLY A 304 14.76 17.66 -8.93
CA GLY A 304 16.09 17.22 -8.51
C GLY A 304 16.90 18.33 -7.83
N ASP A 305 16.84 19.57 -8.31
CA ASP A 305 17.49 20.73 -7.66
C ASP A 305 17.01 20.87 -6.20
N ILE A 306 15.70 20.77 -5.96
CA ILE A 306 15.10 20.83 -4.62
C ILE A 306 15.61 19.67 -3.75
N ILE A 307 15.62 18.45 -4.27
CA ILE A 307 16.10 17.27 -3.55
C ILE A 307 17.57 17.42 -3.17
N ARG A 308 18.42 17.88 -4.09
CA ARG A 308 19.85 18.10 -3.85
C ARG A 308 20.08 19.16 -2.78
N GLU A 309 19.33 20.27 -2.83
CA GLU A 309 19.42 21.34 -1.83
C GLU A 309 19.02 20.82 -0.44
N VAL A 310 17.90 20.12 -0.32
CA VAL A 310 17.44 19.52 0.95
C VAL A 310 18.46 18.52 1.50
N ARG A 311 19.01 17.63 0.67
CA ARG A 311 20.05 16.69 1.08
C ARG A 311 21.36 17.37 1.49
N GLY A 312 21.64 18.55 0.93
CA GLY A 312 22.79 19.39 1.28
C GLY A 312 22.65 20.15 2.60
N ALA A 313 21.48 20.16 3.24
CA ALA A 313 21.27 20.85 4.50
C ALA A 313 22.14 20.30 5.65
N ARG A 314 22.35 21.12 6.69
CA ARG A 314 23.12 20.69 7.85
C ARG A 314 22.47 19.51 8.57
N LYS A 315 23.21 18.41 8.68
CA LYS A 315 22.74 17.17 9.31
C LYS A 315 22.65 17.30 10.83
N ALA A 316 21.73 16.56 11.43
CA ALA A 316 21.71 16.37 12.88
C ALA A 316 22.98 15.62 13.35
N PRO A 317 23.46 15.87 14.58
CA PRO A 317 24.58 15.11 15.14
C PRO A 317 24.34 13.59 15.08
N GLY A 318 25.32 12.85 14.56
CA GLY A 318 25.23 11.41 14.40
C GLY A 318 24.46 10.93 13.15
N ALA A 319 23.84 11.80 12.38
CA ALA A 319 23.22 11.42 11.11
C ALA A 319 24.27 11.34 9.99
N GLU A 320 24.29 10.22 9.28
CA GLU A 320 25.20 10.02 8.14
C GLU A 320 24.81 10.89 6.96
N ARG A 321 23.51 10.92 6.62
CA ARG A 321 22.96 11.73 5.52
C ARG A 321 21.47 12.04 5.72
N ILE A 322 20.97 13.00 4.94
CA ILE A 322 19.55 13.31 4.80
C ILE A 322 19.05 12.55 3.57
N TYR A 323 17.96 11.79 3.72
CA TYR A 323 17.32 11.05 2.64
C TYR A 323 16.12 11.82 2.10
N SER A 324 15.85 11.64 0.81
CA SER A 324 14.58 12.00 0.20
C SER A 324 13.64 10.80 0.14
N ALA A 325 12.33 11.05 0.02
CA ALA A 325 11.37 9.96 -0.18
C ALA A 325 11.62 9.24 -1.53
N GLY A 326 11.59 7.90 -1.50
CA GLY A 326 11.94 7.03 -2.63
C GLY A 326 13.42 6.63 -2.71
N GLU A 327 14.34 7.39 -2.08
CA GLU A 327 15.78 7.14 -2.17
C GLU A 327 16.20 5.82 -1.51
N LYS A 328 15.69 5.54 -0.29
CA LYS A 328 15.99 4.28 0.40
C LYS A 328 15.40 3.07 -0.32
N ASP A 329 14.21 3.21 -0.88
CA ASP A 329 13.56 2.15 -1.64
C ASP A 329 14.37 1.81 -2.90
N TYR A 330 14.89 2.84 -3.56
CA TYR A 330 15.78 2.68 -4.72
C TYR A 330 17.08 1.97 -4.34
N GLU A 331 17.75 2.36 -3.24
CA GLU A 331 18.98 1.71 -2.78
C GLU A 331 18.76 0.24 -2.39
N ILE A 332 17.64 -0.05 -1.71
CA ILE A 332 17.30 -1.43 -1.36
C ILE A 332 17.03 -2.25 -2.62
N ARG A 333 16.34 -1.69 -3.61
CA ARG A 333 16.11 -2.33 -4.90
C ARG A 333 17.42 -2.72 -5.57
N LEU A 334 18.42 -1.85 -5.60
CA LEU A 334 19.75 -2.15 -6.12
C LEU A 334 20.45 -3.26 -5.33
N SER A 335 20.28 -3.29 -4.02
CA SER A 335 20.88 -4.33 -3.17
C SER A 335 20.23 -5.72 -3.32
N ARG A 336 19.05 -5.80 -3.94
CA ARG A 336 18.27 -7.04 -4.13
C ARG A 336 18.33 -7.61 -5.55
N GLU A 337 19.36 -7.31 -6.31
CA GLU A 337 19.54 -7.83 -7.69
C GLU A 337 19.47 -9.36 -7.78
N SER A 338 19.98 -10.07 -6.76
CA SER A 338 20.03 -11.54 -6.75
C SER A 338 18.70 -12.22 -6.43
N GLY A 339 17.70 -11.52 -5.90
CA GLY A 339 16.42 -12.11 -5.51
C GLY A 339 15.82 -11.54 -4.22
N VAL A 340 14.75 -12.17 -3.77
CA VAL A 340 13.98 -11.78 -2.60
C VAL A 340 14.34 -12.63 -1.37
N PRO A 341 14.63 -12.00 -0.21
CA PRO A 341 14.84 -12.72 1.05
C PRO A 341 13.49 -13.17 1.65
N ILE A 342 13.23 -14.48 1.68
CA ILE A 342 12.00 -15.06 2.21
C ILE A 342 12.21 -15.50 3.66
N ASN A 343 11.37 -15.03 4.57
CA ASN A 343 11.39 -15.45 5.97
C ASN A 343 10.71 -16.81 6.19
N GLU A 344 11.02 -17.48 7.31
CA GLU A 344 10.60 -18.84 7.60
C GLU A 344 9.07 -19.06 7.55
N SER A 345 8.28 -18.11 8.04
CA SER A 345 6.82 -18.21 7.98
C SER A 345 6.31 -18.24 6.54
N VAL A 346 6.84 -17.35 5.70
CA VAL A 346 6.47 -17.27 4.27
C VAL A 346 6.97 -18.48 3.50
N GLN A 347 8.14 -19.05 3.86
CA GLN A 347 8.64 -20.29 3.26
C GLN A 347 7.62 -21.43 3.40
N GLY A 348 7.07 -21.63 4.61
CA GLY A 348 6.04 -22.64 4.86
C GLY A 348 4.75 -22.37 4.08
N GLU A 349 4.31 -21.12 4.01
CA GLU A 349 3.13 -20.73 3.23
C GLU A 349 3.32 -20.99 1.73
N MET A 350 4.48 -20.67 1.16
CA MET A 350 4.79 -20.87 -0.25
C MET A 350 4.88 -22.36 -0.59
N SER A 351 5.53 -23.19 0.25
CA SER A 351 5.56 -24.65 0.07
C SER A 351 4.15 -25.24 0.11
N ALA A 352 3.31 -24.80 1.04
CA ALA A 352 1.93 -25.27 1.13
C ALA A 352 1.09 -24.88 -0.11
N VAL A 353 1.25 -23.67 -0.66
CA VAL A 353 0.58 -23.23 -1.89
C VAL A 353 1.07 -24.06 -3.09
N ARG A 354 2.38 -24.24 -3.23
CA ARG A 354 2.97 -25.09 -4.29
C ARG A 354 2.38 -26.50 -4.28
N ASP A 355 2.38 -27.13 -3.11
CA ASP A 355 1.93 -28.53 -2.96
C ASP A 355 0.43 -28.65 -3.22
N LYS A 356 -0.37 -27.70 -2.73
CA LYS A 356 -1.81 -27.63 -2.99
C LYS A 356 -2.15 -27.53 -4.48
N LEU A 357 -1.37 -26.76 -5.24
CA LEU A 357 -1.59 -26.53 -6.66
C LEU A 357 -0.86 -27.55 -7.57
N GLY A 358 -0.04 -28.45 -6.99
CA GLY A 358 0.76 -29.40 -7.75
C GLY A 358 1.86 -28.77 -8.60
N LEU A 359 2.37 -27.59 -8.22
CA LEU A 359 3.40 -26.84 -8.92
C LEU A 359 4.82 -27.38 -8.62
N THR A 360 5.04 -28.67 -8.83
CA THR A 360 6.25 -29.42 -8.43
C THR A 360 7.52 -28.99 -9.15
N GLN A 361 7.42 -28.18 -10.21
CA GLN A 361 8.57 -27.61 -10.91
C GLN A 361 9.32 -26.57 -10.08
N TYR A 362 8.71 -26.00 -9.03
CA TYR A 362 9.35 -25.02 -8.15
C TYR A 362 9.99 -25.71 -6.94
N VAL A 363 11.32 -25.79 -6.92
CA VAL A 363 12.10 -26.28 -5.79
C VAL A 363 12.75 -25.10 -5.08
N PHE A 364 12.37 -24.87 -3.83
CA PHE A 364 12.84 -23.73 -3.09
C PHE A 364 14.18 -23.99 -2.35
N PRO A 365 14.99 -22.94 -2.08
CA PRO A 365 16.29 -23.10 -1.42
C PRO A 365 16.25 -23.74 -0.03
N TRP A 366 15.14 -23.61 0.70
CA TRP A 366 14.96 -24.21 2.04
C TRP A 366 14.60 -25.68 2.05
N GLU A 367 14.46 -26.30 0.89
CA GLU A 367 14.13 -27.73 0.71
C GLU A 367 15.34 -28.57 0.29
N LYS A 368 16.52 -27.92 0.20
CA LYS A 368 17.78 -28.56 -0.22
C LYS A 368 18.64 -28.98 0.94
#